data_419e4f93760f025c7ad665dfc908fee8
#
_entry.id   419e4f93760f025c7ad665dfc908fee8
#
_cell.length_a   1.000
_cell.length_b   1.000
_cell.length_c   1.000
_cell.angle_alpha   90.00
_cell.angle_beta   90.00
_cell.angle_gamma   90.00
#
_symmetry.space_group_name_H-M   'P 1'
#
loop_
_entity.id
_entity.type
_entity.pdbx_description
1 polymer ?
#
loop_
_entity_poly.entity_id
_entity_poly.type
_entity_poly.pdbx_seq_one_letter_code
_entity_poly.pdbx_strand_id
1 'polypeptide(L)'
;MATTAKASEHIKPCNIAQSERHNRRDADYIASLNPAMLYIRKDLAHLNEVYVAPGMEGVSLQQHYDDIRIMVKQKTGRAMQEKDVKFTDKKGKQRVRQGCSPIREGVVNIKPDTTMEDLLRYVERVHERWGIRAIQIHIHKDEGHYEDKENPESWEPNYHAHIIWDWMDHDTGKSFKLNAEDMSAIQDLVAETLDMQRGQKKSETGIDHLERNDFIIQKQENKKKQLQEEAKKAAAEKEEADAEVDAAKTEVADLWKEHDYLTSANRTKAERSNRLDLDIRTK
;
A
#
# COMPACT_ATOMS: atom_id res chain seq x y z
N MET A 1 -6.21 -4.58 17.79
CA MET A 1 -6.52 -5.81 17.02
C MET A 1 -5.55 -5.84 15.85
N ALA A 2 -4.75 -6.89 15.69
CA ALA A 2 -3.88 -7.01 14.53
C ALA A 2 -4.76 -7.02 13.26
N THR A 3 -4.50 -6.11 12.35
CA THR A 3 -5.16 -6.09 11.03
C THR A 3 -4.76 -7.36 10.30
N THR A 4 -5.71 -8.24 10.03
CA THR A 4 -5.45 -9.46 9.27
C THR A 4 -4.92 -9.06 7.89
N ALA A 5 -3.72 -9.52 7.55
CA ALA A 5 -3.11 -9.21 6.26
C ALA A 5 -4.01 -9.66 5.11
N LYS A 6 -4.21 -8.80 4.11
CA LYS A 6 -5.03 -9.10 2.94
C LYS A 6 -4.20 -9.71 1.84
N ALA A 7 -4.62 -10.86 1.34
CA ALA A 7 -4.05 -11.46 0.16
C ALA A 7 -4.50 -10.73 -1.10
N SER A 8 -3.57 -10.53 -2.02
CA SER A 8 -3.85 -10.11 -3.38
C SER A 8 -2.73 -10.56 -4.30
N GLU A 9 -3.05 -10.87 -5.54
CA GLU A 9 -2.08 -11.06 -6.61
C GLU A 9 -2.40 -10.13 -7.77
N HIS A 10 -1.41 -9.36 -8.20
CA HIS A 10 -1.51 -8.52 -9.38
C HIS A 10 -0.67 -9.12 -10.51
N ILE A 11 -1.36 -9.69 -11.52
CA ILE A 11 -0.71 -10.36 -12.67
C ILE A 11 -0.74 -9.43 -13.88
N LYS A 12 0.43 -9.14 -14.44
CA LYS A 12 0.62 -8.30 -15.62
C LYS A 12 1.65 -8.89 -16.58
N PRO A 13 1.70 -8.43 -17.86
CA PRO A 13 2.81 -8.75 -18.75
C PRO A 13 4.15 -8.46 -18.07
N CYS A 14 5.06 -9.43 -18.10
CA CYS A 14 6.38 -9.30 -17.48
C CYS A 14 7.26 -8.32 -18.26
N ASN A 15 7.84 -7.34 -17.60
CA ASN A 15 8.97 -6.58 -18.11
C ASN A 15 10.24 -7.39 -17.84
N ILE A 16 10.57 -8.28 -18.76
CA ILE A 16 11.62 -9.31 -18.61
C ILE A 16 12.91 -8.73 -18.04
N ALA A 17 13.45 -7.69 -18.67
CA ALA A 17 14.74 -7.12 -18.28
C ALA A 17 14.69 -6.49 -16.88
N GLN A 18 13.61 -5.79 -16.54
CA GLN A 18 13.44 -5.15 -15.23
C GLN A 18 13.15 -6.18 -14.14
N SER A 19 12.23 -7.10 -14.40
CA SER A 19 11.84 -8.13 -13.43
C SER A 19 13.01 -9.04 -13.08
N GLU A 20 13.79 -9.48 -14.07
CA GLU A 20 14.94 -10.35 -13.83
C GLU A 20 15.99 -9.67 -12.96
N ARG A 21 16.33 -8.40 -13.23
CA ARG A 21 17.30 -7.62 -12.44
C ARG A 21 16.79 -7.30 -11.04
N HIS A 22 15.51 -6.95 -10.91
CA HIS A 22 14.89 -6.69 -9.62
C HIS A 22 14.85 -7.95 -8.76
N ASN A 23 14.32 -9.03 -9.31
CA ASN A 23 14.09 -10.27 -8.57
C ASN A 23 15.40 -10.94 -8.13
N ARG A 24 16.47 -10.81 -8.95
CA ARG A 24 17.80 -11.30 -8.60
C ARG A 24 18.63 -10.36 -7.76
N ARG A 25 18.08 -9.19 -7.39
CA ARG A 25 18.82 -8.15 -6.64
C ARG A 25 20.11 -7.72 -7.35
N ASP A 26 20.04 -7.53 -8.70
CA ASP A 26 21.17 -7.01 -9.48
C ASP A 26 21.71 -5.70 -8.86
N ALA A 27 23.01 -5.68 -8.56
CA ALA A 27 23.61 -4.59 -7.78
C ALA A 27 23.53 -3.24 -8.49
N ASP A 28 23.74 -3.21 -9.82
CA ASP A 28 23.70 -1.97 -10.61
C ASP A 28 22.25 -1.48 -10.73
N TYR A 29 21.29 -2.41 -10.87
CA TYR A 29 19.88 -2.07 -10.87
C TYR A 29 19.45 -1.48 -9.55
N ILE A 30 19.79 -2.11 -8.43
CA ILE A 30 19.46 -1.62 -7.09
C ILE A 30 20.09 -0.25 -6.84
N ALA A 31 21.36 -0.03 -7.26
CA ALA A 31 22.02 1.26 -7.14
C ALA A 31 21.36 2.36 -8.00
N SER A 32 20.69 2.01 -9.08
CA SER A 32 19.98 2.95 -9.96
C SER A 32 18.60 3.36 -9.47
N LEU A 33 18.03 2.64 -8.48
CA LEU A 33 16.70 2.92 -7.96
C LEU A 33 16.70 4.23 -7.13
N ASN A 34 15.63 5.00 -7.29
CA ASN A 34 15.40 6.15 -6.42
C ASN A 34 15.05 5.66 -5.00
N PRO A 35 15.86 5.93 -3.97
CA PRO A 35 15.58 5.47 -2.59
C PRO A 35 14.25 5.97 -2.02
N ALA A 36 13.72 7.08 -2.56
CA ALA A 36 12.40 7.58 -2.16
C ALA A 36 11.23 6.73 -2.69
N MET A 37 11.47 5.94 -3.76
CA MET A 37 10.45 5.13 -4.43
C MET A 37 10.49 3.66 -4.03
N LEU A 38 11.69 3.13 -3.76
CA LEU A 38 11.91 1.77 -3.33
C LEU A 38 13.04 1.73 -2.31
N TYR A 39 12.75 1.20 -1.15
CA TYR A 39 13.75 1.02 -0.12
C TYR A 39 14.04 -0.46 0.10
N ILE A 40 15.30 -0.84 -0.07
CA ILE A 40 15.79 -2.22 0.11
C ILE A 40 16.79 -2.22 1.24
N ARG A 41 16.55 -3.05 2.25
CA ARG A 41 17.43 -3.26 3.38
C ARG A 41 18.37 -4.44 3.11
N LYS A 42 19.64 -4.13 2.82
CA LYS A 42 20.66 -5.14 2.51
C LYS A 42 20.92 -6.13 3.66
N ASP A 43 20.74 -5.67 4.90
CA ASP A 43 20.87 -6.51 6.10
C ASP A 43 19.78 -7.57 6.21
N LEU A 44 18.62 -7.36 5.56
CA LEU A 44 17.50 -8.30 5.50
C LEU A 44 17.52 -9.22 4.26
N ALA A 45 18.46 -9.03 3.34
CA ALA A 45 18.54 -9.81 2.10
C ALA A 45 18.63 -11.33 2.32
N HIS A 46 19.15 -11.76 3.47
CA HIS A 46 19.23 -13.17 3.87
C HIS A 46 17.86 -13.82 4.13
N LEU A 47 16.80 -13.02 4.26
CA LEU A 47 15.42 -13.49 4.43
C LEU A 47 14.71 -13.75 3.10
N ASN A 48 15.32 -13.32 1.99
CA ASN A 48 14.77 -13.56 0.66
C ASN A 48 15.00 -15.02 0.24
N GLU A 49 14.01 -15.56 -0.46
CA GLU A 49 14.06 -16.93 -0.96
C GLU A 49 13.79 -16.95 -2.46
N VAL A 50 14.38 -17.93 -3.17
CA VAL A 50 14.20 -18.09 -4.61
C VAL A 50 13.89 -19.55 -4.92
N TYR A 51 12.88 -19.77 -5.74
CA TYR A 51 12.59 -21.04 -6.38
C TYR A 51 12.68 -20.88 -7.89
N VAL A 52 13.28 -21.86 -8.52
CA VAL A 52 13.33 -21.99 -9.99
C VAL A 52 12.77 -23.34 -10.36
N ALA A 53 11.83 -23.38 -11.30
CA ALA A 53 11.18 -24.60 -11.71
C ALA A 53 12.19 -25.56 -12.37
N PRO A 54 12.03 -26.89 -12.21
CA PRO A 54 12.87 -27.87 -12.87
C PRO A 54 12.98 -27.66 -14.38
N GLY A 55 14.20 -27.65 -14.89
CA GLY A 55 14.51 -27.39 -16.30
C GLY A 55 14.62 -25.91 -16.67
N MET A 56 14.44 -25.00 -15.69
CA MET A 56 14.64 -23.56 -15.86
C MET A 56 15.92 -23.05 -15.19
N GLU A 57 16.70 -23.95 -14.58
CA GLU A 57 17.95 -23.59 -13.91
C GLU A 57 18.97 -23.03 -14.91
N GLY A 58 19.44 -21.81 -14.63
CA GLY A 58 20.39 -21.11 -15.52
C GLY A 58 19.79 -20.52 -16.80
N VAL A 59 18.50 -20.73 -17.06
CA VAL A 59 17.79 -20.13 -18.20
C VAL A 59 17.35 -18.71 -17.81
N SER A 60 17.72 -17.70 -18.62
CA SER A 60 17.21 -16.35 -18.42
C SER A 60 15.76 -16.25 -18.91
N LEU A 61 15.01 -15.28 -18.39
CA LEU A 61 13.63 -15.03 -18.86
C LEU A 61 13.61 -14.64 -20.34
N GLN A 62 14.64 -13.97 -20.83
CA GLN A 62 14.76 -13.64 -22.24
C GLN A 62 14.96 -14.91 -23.09
N GLN A 63 15.82 -15.83 -22.66
CA GLN A 63 16.01 -17.11 -23.35
C GLN A 63 14.69 -17.89 -23.39
N HIS A 64 14.00 -18.02 -22.27
CA HIS A 64 12.71 -18.70 -22.21
C HIS A 64 11.66 -18.05 -23.14
N TYR A 65 11.64 -16.71 -23.20
CA TYR A 65 10.77 -15.99 -24.15
C TYR A 65 11.07 -16.35 -25.61
N ASP A 66 12.35 -16.41 -25.97
CA ASP A 66 12.78 -16.76 -27.32
C ASP A 66 12.46 -18.24 -27.65
N ASP A 67 12.59 -19.14 -26.68
CA ASP A 67 12.21 -20.56 -26.83
C ASP A 67 10.69 -20.69 -27.04
N ILE A 68 9.87 -19.92 -26.34
CA ILE A 68 8.40 -19.83 -26.55
C ILE A 68 8.12 -19.36 -28.00
N ARG A 69 8.80 -18.33 -28.49
CA ARG A 69 8.60 -17.87 -29.89
C ARG A 69 8.87 -19.00 -30.93
N ILE A 70 9.92 -19.76 -30.71
CA ILE A 70 10.26 -20.92 -31.55
C ILE A 70 9.16 -21.98 -31.46
N MET A 71 8.76 -22.34 -30.23
CA MET A 71 7.72 -23.32 -29.98
C MET A 71 6.38 -22.92 -30.61
N VAL A 72 5.94 -21.67 -30.46
CA VAL A 72 4.71 -21.15 -31.09
C VAL A 72 4.75 -21.31 -32.61
N LYS A 73 5.88 -20.96 -33.24
CA LYS A 73 6.04 -21.12 -34.69
C LYS A 73 5.98 -22.59 -35.11
N GLN A 74 6.61 -23.48 -34.36
CA GLN A 74 6.58 -24.92 -34.62
C GLN A 74 5.18 -25.53 -34.49
N LYS A 75 4.46 -25.18 -33.41
CA LYS A 75 3.13 -25.73 -33.12
C LYS A 75 2.02 -25.15 -33.98
N THR A 76 2.09 -23.87 -34.33
CA THR A 76 0.99 -23.14 -35.00
C THR A 76 1.27 -22.88 -36.49
N GLY A 77 2.51 -23.07 -36.96
CA GLY A 77 2.98 -22.69 -38.29
C GLY A 77 3.10 -21.18 -38.51
N ARG A 78 2.88 -20.35 -37.48
CA ARG A 78 2.88 -18.88 -37.56
C ARG A 78 3.79 -18.28 -36.52
N ALA A 79 4.38 -17.12 -36.83
CA ALA A 79 5.08 -16.34 -35.82
C ALA A 79 4.11 -15.85 -34.70
N MET A 80 4.63 -15.82 -33.49
CA MET A 80 3.91 -15.24 -32.36
C MET A 80 3.60 -13.75 -32.62
N GLN A 81 2.37 -13.34 -32.41
CA GLN A 81 1.97 -11.93 -32.52
C GLN A 81 2.41 -11.19 -31.27
N GLU A 82 3.51 -10.46 -31.31
CA GLU A 82 4.09 -9.77 -30.14
C GLU A 82 3.53 -8.37 -29.93
N LYS A 83 3.02 -7.74 -30.99
CA LYS A 83 2.51 -6.35 -30.95
C LYS A 83 1.01 -6.32 -31.12
N ASP A 84 0.41 -5.28 -30.57
CA ASP A 84 -1.00 -4.98 -30.79
C ASP A 84 -1.27 -4.69 -32.26
N VAL A 85 -2.35 -5.26 -32.78
CA VAL A 85 -2.80 -5.05 -34.17
C VAL A 85 -4.19 -4.40 -34.17
N LYS A 86 -4.27 -3.21 -34.72
CA LYS A 86 -5.54 -2.53 -34.96
C LYS A 86 -6.17 -3.10 -36.22
N PHE A 87 -7.45 -3.40 -36.18
CA PHE A 87 -8.21 -3.88 -37.33
C PHE A 87 -9.66 -3.38 -37.26
N THR A 88 -10.32 -3.35 -38.40
CA THR A 88 -11.74 -3.03 -38.48
C THR A 88 -12.52 -4.34 -38.56
N ASP A 89 -13.48 -4.54 -37.65
CA ASP A 89 -14.32 -5.73 -37.65
C ASP A 89 -15.36 -5.68 -38.81
N LYS A 90 -16.07 -6.80 -39.01
CA LYS A 90 -17.08 -6.91 -40.09
C LYS A 90 -18.24 -5.91 -39.97
N LYS A 91 -18.37 -5.24 -38.84
CA LYS A 91 -19.39 -4.21 -38.56
C LYS A 91 -18.85 -2.77 -38.71
N GLY A 92 -17.61 -2.63 -39.24
CA GLY A 92 -16.96 -1.34 -39.39
C GLY A 92 -16.36 -0.73 -38.12
N LYS A 93 -16.37 -1.47 -36.98
CA LYS A 93 -15.85 -0.97 -35.71
C LYS A 93 -14.36 -1.23 -35.59
N GLN A 94 -13.61 -0.20 -35.18
CA GLN A 94 -12.19 -0.34 -34.86
C GLN A 94 -12.02 -1.23 -33.63
N ARG A 95 -11.14 -2.22 -33.74
CA ARG A 95 -10.78 -3.19 -32.71
C ARG A 95 -9.26 -3.26 -32.59
N VAL A 96 -8.81 -3.69 -31.40
CA VAL A 96 -7.41 -4.00 -31.15
C VAL A 96 -7.33 -5.47 -30.78
N ARG A 97 -6.48 -6.20 -31.49
CA ARG A 97 -6.02 -7.53 -31.08
C ARG A 97 -4.71 -7.35 -30.34
N GLN A 98 -4.74 -7.61 -29.05
CA GLN A 98 -3.56 -7.49 -28.20
C GLN A 98 -2.47 -8.47 -28.59
N GLY A 99 -1.23 -8.04 -28.46
CA GLY A 99 -0.05 -8.90 -28.58
C GLY A 99 -0.05 -10.00 -27.52
N CYS A 100 0.64 -11.08 -27.81
CA CYS A 100 0.85 -12.16 -26.88
C CYS A 100 1.81 -11.71 -25.77
N SER A 101 1.45 -11.96 -24.52
CA SER A 101 2.32 -11.82 -23.36
C SER A 101 2.56 -13.21 -22.77
N PRO A 102 3.54 -13.97 -23.33
CA PRO A 102 3.74 -15.35 -22.96
C PRO A 102 4.30 -15.52 -21.55
N ILE A 103 5.05 -14.54 -21.07
CA ILE A 103 5.55 -14.48 -19.69
C ILE A 103 4.80 -13.35 -18.96
N ARG A 104 4.27 -13.67 -17.81
CA ARG A 104 3.63 -12.71 -16.92
C ARG A 104 4.28 -12.72 -15.56
N GLU A 105 4.15 -11.62 -14.84
CA GLU A 105 4.60 -11.48 -13.48
C GLU A 105 3.40 -11.20 -12.56
N GLY A 106 3.27 -12.04 -11.53
CA GLY A 106 2.34 -11.84 -10.43
C GLY A 106 3.08 -11.30 -9.21
N VAL A 107 2.58 -10.21 -8.62
CA VAL A 107 3.06 -9.74 -7.32
C VAL A 107 2.03 -10.13 -6.29
N VAL A 108 2.45 -10.95 -5.32
CA VAL A 108 1.60 -11.51 -4.26
C VAL A 108 1.98 -10.90 -2.93
N ASN A 109 1.01 -10.31 -2.23
CA ASN A 109 1.22 -9.92 -0.83
C ASN A 109 1.29 -11.17 0.04
N ILE A 110 2.27 -11.24 0.94
CA ILE A 110 2.49 -12.37 1.83
C ILE A 110 2.57 -11.93 3.30
N LYS A 111 2.44 -12.90 4.22
CA LYS A 111 2.68 -12.69 5.64
C LYS A 111 4.18 -12.84 5.97
N PRO A 112 4.64 -12.35 7.13
CA PRO A 112 6.04 -12.54 7.57
C PRO A 112 6.44 -14.01 7.63
N ASP A 113 5.53 -14.89 8.02
CA ASP A 113 5.70 -16.33 8.19
C ASP A 113 5.38 -17.17 6.95
N THR A 114 4.96 -16.54 5.85
CA THR A 114 4.75 -17.25 4.58
C THR A 114 6.06 -17.86 4.08
N THR A 115 5.99 -19.14 3.74
CA THR A 115 7.14 -19.95 3.27
C THR A 115 7.10 -20.17 1.76
N MET A 116 8.23 -20.62 1.20
CA MET A 116 8.27 -21.06 -0.20
C MET A 116 7.31 -22.23 -0.45
N GLU A 117 7.15 -23.13 0.50
CA GLU A 117 6.23 -24.28 0.39
C GLU A 117 4.77 -23.83 0.27
N ASP A 118 4.37 -22.79 0.98
CA ASP A 118 3.02 -22.21 0.86
C ASP A 118 2.78 -21.67 -0.56
N LEU A 119 3.77 -21.00 -1.13
CA LEU A 119 3.68 -20.48 -2.50
C LEU A 119 3.72 -21.61 -3.54
N LEU A 120 4.50 -22.67 -3.31
CA LEU A 120 4.51 -23.85 -4.18
C LEU A 120 3.15 -24.53 -4.20
N ARG A 121 2.49 -24.68 -3.04
CA ARG A 121 1.10 -25.20 -2.99
C ARG A 121 0.13 -24.29 -3.76
N TYR A 122 0.31 -22.99 -3.66
CA TYR A 122 -0.51 -22.03 -4.42
C TYR A 122 -0.33 -22.18 -5.92
N VAL A 123 0.90 -22.16 -6.41
CA VAL A 123 1.17 -22.24 -7.87
C VAL A 123 0.77 -23.59 -8.46
N GLU A 124 0.86 -24.66 -7.69
CA GLU A 124 0.36 -25.99 -8.10
C GLU A 124 -1.15 -25.98 -8.32
N ARG A 125 -1.91 -25.40 -7.39
CA ARG A 125 -3.38 -25.26 -7.53
C ARG A 125 -3.77 -24.38 -8.73
N VAL A 126 -2.98 -23.34 -9.05
CA VAL A 126 -3.16 -22.53 -10.26
C VAL A 126 -2.90 -23.38 -11.51
N HIS A 127 -1.84 -24.18 -11.50
CA HIS A 127 -1.52 -25.10 -12.59
C HIS A 127 -2.61 -26.14 -12.81
N GLU A 128 -3.05 -26.81 -11.76
CA GLU A 128 -4.13 -27.81 -11.83
C GLU A 128 -5.42 -27.24 -12.44
N ARG A 129 -5.74 -26.00 -12.12
CA ARG A 129 -7.02 -25.40 -12.52
C ARG A 129 -6.98 -24.78 -13.92
N TRP A 130 -5.88 -24.13 -14.30
CA TRP A 130 -5.81 -23.36 -15.54
C TRP A 130 -4.64 -23.76 -16.48
N GLY A 131 -3.79 -24.69 -16.08
CA GLY A 131 -2.63 -25.15 -16.86
C GLY A 131 -1.45 -24.18 -16.84
N ILE A 132 -1.57 -23.01 -16.22
CA ILE A 132 -0.54 -21.98 -16.15
C ILE A 132 0.57 -22.46 -15.20
N ARG A 133 1.84 -22.27 -15.57
CA ARG A 133 2.99 -22.74 -14.79
C ARG A 133 3.79 -21.60 -14.22
N ALA A 134 4.15 -21.70 -12.94
CA ALA A 134 5.17 -20.83 -12.36
C ALA A 134 6.55 -21.35 -12.74
N ILE A 135 7.40 -20.47 -13.28
CA ILE A 135 8.77 -20.81 -13.67
C ILE A 135 9.82 -20.29 -12.68
N GLN A 136 9.49 -19.22 -11.95
CA GLN A 136 10.32 -18.70 -10.85
C GLN A 136 9.40 -18.10 -9.78
N ILE A 137 9.84 -18.21 -8.52
CA ILE A 137 9.22 -17.52 -7.38
C ILE A 137 10.33 -16.83 -6.60
N HIS A 138 10.16 -15.56 -6.29
CA HIS A 138 11.10 -14.77 -5.50
C HIS A 138 10.35 -14.16 -4.32
N ILE A 139 10.68 -14.58 -3.10
CA ILE A 139 10.18 -13.99 -1.86
C ILE A 139 11.06 -12.81 -1.50
N HIS A 140 10.47 -11.64 -1.32
CA HIS A 140 11.15 -10.44 -0.89
C HIS A 140 10.66 -10.04 0.52
N LYS A 141 11.56 -10.15 1.49
CA LYS A 141 11.36 -9.73 2.88
C LYS A 141 12.27 -8.57 3.29
N ASP A 142 13.03 -8.03 2.32
CA ASP A 142 13.99 -6.95 2.48
C ASP A 142 13.50 -5.58 2.00
N GLU A 143 12.27 -5.51 1.49
CA GLU A 143 11.66 -4.27 1.00
C GLU A 143 10.70 -3.65 2.00
N GLY A 144 10.61 -2.31 1.98
CA GLY A 144 9.72 -1.56 2.84
C GLY A 144 9.93 -0.06 2.75
N HIS A 145 9.56 0.65 3.78
CA HIS A 145 9.81 2.07 3.92
C HIS A 145 9.89 2.46 5.40
N TYR A 146 10.50 3.60 5.69
CA TYR A 146 10.42 4.21 7.01
C TYR A 146 9.26 5.22 7.02
N GLU A 147 8.39 5.19 8.04
CA GLU A 147 7.40 6.25 8.25
C GLU A 147 8.09 7.57 8.62
N ASP A 148 9.12 7.49 9.45
CA ASP A 148 10.03 8.57 9.79
C ASP A 148 11.47 8.15 9.45
N LYS A 149 12.08 8.86 8.49
CA LYS A 149 13.45 8.54 8.02
C LYS A 149 14.52 8.73 9.08
N GLU A 150 14.24 9.53 10.12
CA GLU A 150 15.17 9.77 11.22
C GLU A 150 15.03 8.73 12.35
N ASN A 151 13.94 7.94 12.31
CA ASN A 151 13.68 6.88 13.29
C ASN A 151 13.82 5.49 12.65
N PRO A 152 14.92 4.75 12.91
CA PRO A 152 15.10 3.38 12.39
C PRO A 152 14.04 2.38 12.84
N GLU A 153 13.36 2.63 13.95
CA GLU A 153 12.30 1.75 14.48
C GLU A 153 10.96 1.93 13.75
N SER A 154 10.85 2.96 12.91
CA SER A 154 9.65 3.23 12.09
C SER A 154 9.62 2.42 10.79
N TRP A 155 10.43 1.36 10.69
CA TRP A 155 10.45 0.51 9.51
C TRP A 155 9.14 -0.26 9.32
N GLU A 156 8.49 -0.01 8.19
CA GLU A 156 7.30 -0.71 7.75
C GLU A 156 7.66 -1.67 6.60
N PRO A 157 7.70 -2.98 6.86
CA PRO A 157 8.05 -3.96 5.84
C PRO A 157 6.93 -4.11 4.80
N ASN A 158 7.32 -4.41 3.57
CA ASN A 158 6.42 -4.74 2.46
C ASN A 158 6.73 -6.15 1.99
N TYR A 159 6.24 -7.15 2.71
CA TYR A 159 6.44 -8.56 2.38
C TYR A 159 5.63 -8.96 1.15
N HIS A 160 6.30 -9.43 0.13
CA HIS A 160 5.67 -9.87 -1.10
C HIS A 160 6.50 -10.94 -1.81
N ALA A 161 5.85 -11.62 -2.75
CA ALA A 161 6.52 -12.54 -3.64
C ALA A 161 6.27 -12.16 -5.10
N HIS A 162 7.28 -12.27 -5.93
CA HIS A 162 7.16 -12.22 -7.38
C HIS A 162 7.07 -13.64 -7.92
N ILE A 163 6.01 -13.93 -8.68
CA ILE A 163 5.82 -15.20 -9.35
C ILE A 163 5.89 -14.93 -10.85
N ILE A 164 6.84 -15.57 -11.49
CA ILE A 164 6.97 -15.51 -12.96
C ILE A 164 6.22 -16.69 -13.57
N TRP A 165 5.20 -16.36 -14.33
CA TRP A 165 4.29 -17.30 -14.95
C TRP A 165 4.60 -17.52 -16.43
N ASP A 166 4.66 -18.77 -16.85
CA ASP A 166 4.53 -19.15 -18.25
C ASP A 166 3.03 -19.28 -18.60
N TRP A 167 2.58 -18.39 -19.47
CA TRP A 167 1.16 -18.25 -19.82
C TRP A 167 0.81 -18.97 -21.12
N MET A 168 1.62 -19.99 -21.49
CA MET A 168 1.48 -20.71 -22.74
C MET A 168 1.14 -22.19 -22.53
N ASP A 169 0.23 -22.67 -23.37
CA ASP A 169 0.02 -24.09 -23.57
C ASP A 169 1.07 -24.60 -24.56
N HIS A 170 2.04 -25.35 -24.07
CA HIS A 170 3.16 -25.88 -24.87
C HIS A 170 2.75 -26.99 -25.82
N ASP A 171 1.58 -27.61 -25.63
CA ASP A 171 1.10 -28.65 -26.56
C ASP A 171 0.49 -28.02 -27.80
N THR A 172 -0.20 -26.93 -27.66
CA THR A 172 -0.92 -26.24 -28.75
C THR A 172 -0.21 -24.99 -29.27
N GLY A 173 0.76 -24.43 -28.55
CA GLY A 173 1.41 -23.16 -28.86
C GLY A 173 0.49 -21.94 -28.68
N LYS A 174 -0.58 -22.05 -27.91
CA LYS A 174 -1.54 -20.98 -27.68
C LYS A 174 -1.41 -20.42 -26.27
N SER A 175 -1.70 -19.14 -26.13
CA SER A 175 -1.77 -18.49 -24.80
C SER A 175 -3.07 -18.88 -24.09
N PHE A 176 -2.97 -19.20 -22.80
CA PHE A 176 -4.14 -19.33 -21.94
C PHE A 176 -4.95 -18.04 -21.90
N LYS A 177 -6.26 -18.15 -21.86
CA LYS A 177 -7.18 -17.02 -21.82
C LYS A 177 -8.04 -17.13 -20.60
N LEU A 178 -7.78 -16.26 -19.66
CA LEU A 178 -8.58 -16.12 -18.44
C LEU A 178 -9.52 -14.93 -18.60
N ASN A 179 -10.74 -15.09 -18.14
CA ASN A 179 -11.73 -14.03 -18.04
C ASN A 179 -11.68 -13.34 -16.66
N ALA A 180 -12.56 -12.37 -16.43
CA ALA A 180 -12.60 -11.64 -15.16
C ALA A 180 -12.99 -12.53 -13.96
N GLU A 181 -13.79 -13.57 -14.18
CA GLU A 181 -14.20 -14.53 -13.15
C GLU A 181 -13.03 -15.43 -12.77
N ASP A 182 -12.24 -15.89 -13.76
CA ASP A 182 -11.01 -16.64 -13.51
C ASP A 182 -10.01 -15.83 -12.73
N MET A 183 -9.80 -14.55 -13.11
CA MET A 183 -8.91 -13.65 -12.37
C MET A 183 -9.40 -13.38 -10.95
N SER A 184 -10.70 -13.32 -10.73
CA SER A 184 -11.29 -13.23 -9.38
C SER A 184 -11.07 -14.52 -8.58
N ALA A 185 -11.19 -15.70 -9.24
CA ALA A 185 -10.95 -16.98 -8.60
C ALA A 185 -9.48 -17.19 -8.21
N ILE A 186 -8.52 -16.61 -8.94
CA ILE A 186 -7.11 -16.56 -8.53
C ILE A 186 -6.97 -15.80 -7.21
N GLN A 187 -7.69 -14.67 -7.03
CA GLN A 187 -7.67 -13.93 -5.76
C GLN A 187 -8.28 -14.73 -4.59
N ASP A 188 -9.31 -15.51 -4.85
CA ASP A 188 -9.90 -16.41 -3.84
C ASP A 188 -8.89 -17.52 -3.47
N LEU A 189 -8.22 -18.08 -4.49
CA LEU A 189 -7.28 -19.18 -4.34
C LEU A 189 -6.02 -18.77 -3.53
N VAL A 190 -5.45 -17.60 -3.83
CA VAL A 190 -4.28 -17.11 -3.08
C VAL A 190 -4.63 -16.83 -1.62
N ALA A 191 -5.80 -16.24 -1.35
CA ALA A 191 -6.25 -15.97 0.01
C ALA A 191 -6.43 -17.25 0.82
N GLU A 192 -7.10 -18.26 0.22
CA GLU A 192 -7.33 -19.56 0.82
C GLU A 192 -6.01 -20.29 1.09
N THR A 193 -5.11 -20.33 0.09
CA THR A 193 -3.88 -21.14 0.19
C THR A 193 -2.89 -20.54 1.20
N LEU A 194 -2.82 -19.20 1.30
CA LEU A 194 -1.94 -18.52 2.23
C LEU A 194 -2.59 -18.23 3.61
N ASP A 195 -3.81 -18.73 3.83
CA ASP A 195 -4.58 -18.45 5.05
C ASP A 195 -4.59 -16.95 5.38
N MET A 196 -5.03 -16.16 4.39
CA MET A 196 -5.11 -14.70 4.47
C MET A 196 -6.50 -14.21 4.14
N GLN A 197 -6.86 -13.02 4.60
CA GLN A 197 -8.13 -12.43 4.24
C GLN A 197 -8.11 -11.99 2.77
N ARG A 198 -9.12 -12.37 1.99
CA ARG A 198 -9.27 -11.88 0.63
C ARG A 198 -9.51 -10.37 0.60
N GLY A 199 -8.89 -9.68 -0.33
CA GLY A 199 -9.22 -8.29 -0.68
C GLY A 199 -10.64 -8.16 -1.24
N GLN A 200 -11.19 -6.96 -1.25
CA GLN A 200 -12.54 -6.70 -1.80
C GLN A 200 -12.60 -6.97 -3.30
N LYS A 201 -13.73 -7.48 -3.77
CA LYS A 201 -13.93 -7.73 -5.20
C LYS A 201 -14.13 -6.42 -5.96
N LYS A 202 -13.49 -6.27 -7.11
CA LYS A 202 -13.70 -5.13 -8.01
C LYS A 202 -15.18 -4.97 -8.40
N SER A 203 -15.91 -6.09 -8.57
CA SER A 203 -17.35 -6.07 -8.86
C SER A 203 -18.18 -5.42 -7.76
N GLU A 204 -17.69 -5.39 -6.52
CA GLU A 204 -18.38 -4.81 -5.36
C GLU A 204 -17.96 -3.35 -5.13
N THR A 205 -16.69 -3.04 -5.36
CA THR A 205 -16.14 -1.71 -5.08
C THR A 205 -16.14 -0.76 -6.28
N GLY A 206 -16.15 -1.31 -7.50
CA GLY A 206 -15.93 -0.54 -8.72
C GLY A 206 -14.53 0.07 -8.86
N ILE A 207 -13.64 -0.18 -7.89
CA ILE A 207 -12.30 0.41 -7.84
C ILE A 207 -11.33 -0.47 -8.62
N ASP A 208 -10.60 0.14 -9.55
CA ASP A 208 -9.49 -0.51 -10.23
C ASP A 208 -8.27 -0.63 -9.31
N HIS A 209 -7.45 -1.64 -9.60
CA HIS A 209 -6.14 -1.75 -8.97
C HIS A 209 -5.31 -0.50 -9.31
N LEU A 210 -4.77 0.14 -8.28
CA LEU A 210 -3.86 1.26 -8.45
C LEU A 210 -2.43 0.73 -8.62
N GLU A 211 -1.72 1.23 -9.61
CA GLU A 211 -0.28 1.04 -9.69
C GLU A 211 0.39 1.64 -8.44
N ARG A 212 1.55 1.09 -8.06
CA ARG A 212 2.23 1.46 -6.81
C ARG A 212 2.34 2.98 -6.58
N ASN A 213 2.69 3.73 -7.61
CA ASN A 213 2.85 5.17 -7.49
C ASN A 213 1.52 5.87 -7.21
N ASP A 214 0.45 5.47 -7.90
CA ASP A 214 -0.89 6.03 -7.72
C ASP A 214 -1.43 5.69 -6.33
N PHE A 215 -1.17 4.47 -5.84
CA PHE A 215 -1.51 4.05 -4.48
C PHE A 215 -0.78 4.90 -3.43
N ILE A 216 0.53 5.14 -3.60
CA ILE A 216 1.33 5.98 -2.70
C ILE A 216 0.79 7.41 -2.69
N ILE A 217 0.52 7.99 -3.86
CA ILE A 217 -0.05 9.33 -4.00
C ILE A 217 -1.39 9.40 -3.27
N GLN A 218 -2.29 8.45 -3.52
CA GLN A 218 -3.61 8.42 -2.86
C GLN A 218 -3.49 8.28 -1.34
N LYS A 219 -2.58 7.43 -0.84
CA LYS A 219 -2.31 7.29 0.60
C LYS A 219 -1.83 8.61 1.21
N GLN A 220 -0.91 9.30 0.53
CA GLN A 220 -0.39 10.60 0.97
C GLN A 220 -1.47 11.69 0.96
N GLU A 221 -2.32 11.73 -0.06
CA GLU A 221 -3.44 12.68 -0.13
C GLU A 221 -4.46 12.45 0.99
N ASN A 222 -4.78 11.19 1.27
CA ASN A 222 -5.68 10.84 2.37
C ASN A 222 -5.08 11.22 3.74
N LYS A 223 -3.79 10.94 3.97
CA LYS A 223 -3.09 11.35 5.20
C LYS A 223 -3.07 12.87 5.36
N LYS A 224 -2.81 13.59 4.25
CA LYS A 224 -2.85 15.07 4.25
C LYS A 224 -4.24 15.61 4.63
N LYS A 225 -5.31 15.03 4.09
CA LYS A 225 -6.69 15.41 4.44
C LYS A 225 -6.98 15.16 5.92
N GLN A 226 -6.59 14.00 6.44
CA GLN A 226 -6.75 13.69 7.88
C GLN A 226 -6.02 14.69 8.76
N LEU A 227 -4.75 14.98 8.47
CA LEU A 227 -3.97 15.97 9.22
C LEU A 227 -4.57 17.37 9.14
N GLN A 228 -5.16 17.77 8.00
CA GLN A 228 -5.84 19.04 7.87
C GLN A 228 -7.12 19.11 8.71
N GLU A 229 -7.88 18.03 8.79
CA GLU A 229 -9.08 17.97 9.65
C GLU A 229 -8.72 17.96 11.15
N GLU A 230 -7.67 17.24 11.52
CA GLU A 230 -7.15 17.27 12.89
C GLU A 230 -6.64 18.65 13.28
N ALA A 231 -5.90 19.32 12.39
CA ALA A 231 -5.43 20.70 12.63
C ALA A 231 -6.59 21.69 12.77
N LYS A 232 -7.66 21.56 11.99
CA LYS A 232 -8.87 22.40 12.13
C LYS A 232 -9.57 22.17 13.47
N LYS A 233 -9.69 20.92 13.90
CA LYS A 233 -10.28 20.59 15.22
C LYS A 233 -9.45 21.19 16.36
N ALA A 234 -8.13 20.97 16.32
CA ALA A 234 -7.24 21.54 17.34
C ALA A 234 -7.27 23.07 17.36
N ALA A 235 -7.40 23.73 16.20
CA ALA A 235 -7.54 25.18 16.13
C ALA A 235 -8.87 25.66 16.76
N ALA A 236 -9.98 24.95 16.52
CA ALA A 236 -11.28 25.27 17.11
C ALA A 236 -11.29 25.06 18.62
N GLU A 237 -10.73 23.94 19.10
CA GLU A 237 -10.59 23.66 20.53
C GLU A 237 -9.72 24.73 21.25
N LYS A 238 -8.65 25.19 20.58
CA LYS A 238 -7.83 26.26 21.10
C LYS A 238 -8.60 27.60 21.19
N GLU A 239 -9.37 27.96 20.17
CA GLU A 239 -10.17 29.19 20.15
C GLU A 239 -11.22 29.16 21.25
N GLU A 240 -11.87 28.01 21.48
CA GLU A 240 -12.82 27.83 22.57
C GLU A 240 -12.15 28.01 23.95
N ALA A 241 -11.00 27.36 24.16
CA ALA A 241 -10.23 27.49 25.39
C ALA A 241 -9.74 28.94 25.63
N ASP A 242 -9.25 29.63 24.59
CA ASP A 242 -8.84 31.04 24.69
C ASP A 242 -10.02 31.94 25.06
N ALA A 243 -11.21 31.68 24.50
CA ALA A 243 -12.45 32.41 24.88
C ALA A 243 -12.86 32.18 26.31
N GLU A 244 -12.78 30.96 26.83
CA GLU A 244 -13.06 30.64 28.25
C GLU A 244 -12.07 31.34 29.18
N VAL A 245 -10.78 31.38 28.84
CA VAL A 245 -9.74 32.08 29.59
C VAL A 245 -10.03 33.59 29.64
N ASP A 246 -10.43 34.19 28.54
CA ASP A 246 -10.74 35.63 28.50
C ASP A 246 -12.05 35.97 29.26
N ALA A 247 -13.04 35.09 29.24
CA ALA A 247 -14.23 35.21 30.06
C ALA A 247 -13.90 35.15 31.57
N ALA A 248 -13.08 34.18 31.98
CA ALA A 248 -12.61 34.05 33.34
C ALA A 248 -11.79 35.26 33.82
N LYS A 249 -10.91 35.81 32.97
CA LYS A 249 -10.19 37.06 33.30
C LYS A 249 -11.12 38.23 33.53
N THR A 250 -12.18 38.34 32.73
CA THR A 250 -13.19 39.41 32.88
C THR A 250 -13.93 39.28 34.21
N GLU A 251 -14.36 38.09 34.56
CA GLU A 251 -15.02 37.80 35.83
C GLU A 251 -14.12 38.13 37.04
N VAL A 252 -12.86 37.71 36.96
CA VAL A 252 -11.87 38.06 38.02
C VAL A 252 -11.70 39.57 38.16
N ALA A 253 -11.63 40.30 37.05
CA ALA A 253 -11.49 41.75 37.07
C ALA A 253 -12.69 42.43 37.71
N ASP A 254 -13.91 41.93 37.50
CA ASP A 254 -15.12 42.48 38.11
C ASP A 254 -15.22 42.14 39.62
N LEU A 255 -14.81 40.94 40.02
CA LEU A 255 -14.66 40.57 41.42
C LEU A 255 -13.65 41.48 42.19
N TRP A 256 -12.53 41.83 41.55
CA TRP A 256 -11.58 42.78 42.15
C TRP A 256 -12.18 44.18 42.33
N LYS A 257 -12.97 44.68 41.38
CA LYS A 257 -13.67 45.96 41.51
C LYS A 257 -14.67 45.94 42.69
N GLU A 258 -15.43 44.87 42.82
CA GLU A 258 -16.38 44.69 43.94
C GLU A 258 -15.62 44.60 45.26
N HIS A 259 -14.54 43.86 45.35
CA HIS A 259 -13.69 43.77 46.52
C HIS A 259 -13.17 45.16 46.96
N ASP A 260 -12.64 45.94 46.01
CA ASP A 260 -12.13 47.27 46.27
C ASP A 260 -13.25 48.22 46.79
N TYR A 261 -14.44 48.14 46.18
CA TYR A 261 -15.61 48.89 46.63
C TYR A 261 -16.01 48.51 48.06
N LEU A 262 -16.10 47.20 48.35
CA LEU A 262 -16.48 46.77 49.74
C LEU A 262 -15.40 47.13 50.76
N THR A 263 -14.15 47.04 50.40
CA THR A 263 -13.01 47.42 51.28
C THR A 263 -13.07 48.92 51.61
N SER A 264 -13.33 49.79 50.63
CA SER A 264 -13.45 51.22 50.81
C SER A 264 -14.67 51.60 51.67
N ALA A 265 -15.82 50.94 51.42
CA ALA A 265 -17.04 51.13 52.17
C ALA A 265 -16.88 50.70 53.64
N ASN A 266 -16.22 49.59 53.92
CA ASN A 266 -15.91 49.11 55.25
C ASN A 266 -14.96 50.09 56.01
N ARG A 267 -13.95 50.61 55.30
CA ARG A 267 -13.10 51.68 55.93
C ARG A 267 -13.84 52.91 56.29
N THR A 268 -14.74 53.40 55.44
CA THR A 268 -15.59 54.56 55.71
C THR A 268 -16.50 54.30 56.88
N LYS A 269 -17.11 53.11 57.03
CA LYS A 269 -17.95 52.73 58.18
C LYS A 269 -17.10 52.67 59.46
N ALA A 270 -15.89 52.12 59.42
CA ALA A 270 -15.02 52.09 60.59
C ALA A 270 -14.62 53.52 61.10
N GLU A 271 -14.28 54.39 60.15
CA GLU A 271 -13.96 55.80 60.44
C GLU A 271 -15.16 56.52 61.07
N ARG A 272 -16.39 56.27 60.57
CA ARG A 272 -17.60 56.82 61.13
C ARG A 272 -17.91 56.29 62.55
N SER A 273 -17.69 55.00 62.78
CA SER A 273 -17.87 54.36 64.09
C SER A 273 -16.87 54.94 65.09
N ASN A 274 -15.61 55.09 64.73
CA ASN A 274 -14.58 55.67 65.56
C ASN A 274 -14.89 57.13 65.93
N ARG A 275 -15.48 57.94 65.04
CA ARG A 275 -15.93 59.31 65.32
C ARG A 275 -17.07 59.34 66.32
N LEU A 276 -18.07 58.48 66.16
CA LEU A 276 -19.21 58.37 67.08
C LEU A 276 -18.74 57.95 68.47
N ASP A 277 -17.82 57.04 68.61
CA ASP A 277 -17.25 56.62 69.88
C ASP A 277 -16.43 57.73 70.55
N LEU A 278 -15.74 58.56 69.76
CA LEU A 278 -15.04 59.73 70.28
C LEU A 278 -16.04 60.79 70.79
N ASP A 279 -17.12 61.09 70.05
CA ASP A 279 -18.17 62.03 70.44
C ASP A 279 -18.93 61.58 71.69
N ILE A 280 -19.07 60.26 71.89
CA ILE A 280 -19.69 59.71 73.12
C ILE A 280 -18.77 59.88 74.36
N ARG A 281 -17.47 59.79 74.20
CA ARG A 281 -16.47 59.89 75.29
C ARG A 281 -16.17 61.33 75.72
N THR A 282 -16.53 62.30 74.86
CA THR A 282 -16.28 63.72 75.10
C THR A 282 -17.46 64.49 75.61
N LYS A 283 -18.61 63.85 75.80
CA LYS A 283 -19.80 64.32 76.53
C LYS A 283 -19.90 63.69 77.90
#